data_e9aecd1204a9781d4fd35f7b46ff7b6f
#
_entry.id   e9aecd1204a9781d4fd35f7b46ff7b6f
#
_cell.length_a   1.000
_cell.length_b   1.000
_cell.length_c   1.000
_cell.angle_alpha   90.00
_cell.angle_beta   90.00
_cell.angle_gamma   90.00
#
_symmetry.space_group_name_H-M   'P 1'
#
loop_
_entity.id
_entity.type
_entity.pdbx_description
1 polymer ?
#
loop_
_entity_poly.entity_id
_entity_poly.type
_entity_poly.pdbx_seq_one_letter_code
_entity_poly.pdbx_strand_id
1 'polypeptide(L)' 'MEKEKIHITVTEDYITSYGNLSVKFNKGDKIWDYKSDIFENNGNKMILAHDEVLGHIIGFIPLNNTDFKSLYTEL' A
#
# COMPACT_ATOMS: atom_id res chain seq x y z
N MET A 1 12.61 -14.74 -11.81
CA MET A 1 11.60 -13.85 -12.40
C MET A 1 11.50 -12.58 -11.57
N GLU A 2 11.58 -11.45 -12.23
CA GLU A 2 11.52 -10.18 -11.54
C GLU A 2 10.09 -9.81 -11.18
N LYS A 3 9.93 -9.23 -10.01
CA LYS A 3 8.63 -8.71 -9.58
C LYS A 3 8.53 -7.26 -10.01
N GLU A 4 7.37 -6.87 -10.48
CA GLU A 4 7.12 -5.49 -10.86
C GLU A 4 6.83 -4.67 -9.62
N LYS A 5 7.58 -3.60 -9.42
CA LYS A 5 7.33 -2.64 -8.34
C LYS A 5 6.35 -1.59 -8.81
N ILE A 6 5.43 -1.25 -7.93
CA ILE A 6 4.52 -0.14 -8.17
C ILE A 6 4.75 0.90 -7.08
N HIS A 7 4.82 2.16 -7.50
CA HIS A 7 5.01 3.29 -6.59
C HIS A 7 3.70 4.05 -6.52
N ILE A 8 3.22 4.24 -5.32
CA ILE A 8 1.89 4.82 -5.11
C ILE A 8 1.96 5.89 -4.04
N THR A 9 0.95 6.77 -4.05
CA THR A 9 0.82 7.84 -3.08
C THR A 9 -0.45 7.61 -2.28
N VAL A 10 -0.37 7.78 -0.97
CA VAL A 10 -1.54 7.69 -0.10
C VAL A 10 -2.42 8.91 -0.37
N THR A 11 -3.70 8.68 -0.64
CA THR A 11 -4.65 9.75 -0.94
C THR A 11 -5.56 10.09 0.22
N GLU A 12 -5.66 9.18 1.20
CA GLU A 12 -6.46 9.41 2.40
C GLU A 12 -5.75 8.79 3.58
N ASP A 13 -5.79 9.47 4.71
CA ASP A 13 -5.19 8.97 5.94
C ASP A 13 -5.76 7.59 6.30
N TYR A 14 -4.92 6.74 6.82
CA TYR A 14 -5.33 5.39 7.20
C TYR A 14 -4.51 4.92 8.39
N ILE A 15 -5.18 4.32 9.36
CA ILE A 15 -4.52 3.75 10.53
C ILE A 15 -4.71 2.24 10.49
N THR A 16 -3.62 1.51 10.63
CA THR A 16 -3.65 0.07 10.68
C THR A 16 -2.96 -0.40 11.95
N SER A 17 -3.39 -1.54 12.47
CA SER A 17 -2.78 -2.14 13.65
C SER A 17 -2.16 -3.47 13.29
N TYR A 18 -0.97 -3.71 13.81
CA TYR A 18 -0.29 -4.98 13.59
C TYR A 18 0.25 -5.43 14.95
N GLY A 19 -0.43 -6.40 15.53
CA GLY A 19 -0.12 -6.80 16.91
C GLY A 19 -0.35 -5.65 17.86
N ASN A 20 0.68 -5.25 18.59
CA ASN A 20 0.61 -4.14 19.53
C ASN A 20 1.03 -2.81 18.91
N LEU A 21 1.31 -2.81 17.62
CA LEU A 21 1.77 -1.60 16.94
C LEU A 21 0.64 -0.99 16.13
N SER A 22 0.58 0.34 16.15
CA SER A 22 -0.33 1.09 15.29
C SER A 22 0.52 1.90 14.33
N VAL A 23 0.15 1.85 13.05
CA VAL A 23 0.85 2.59 12.01
C VAL A 23 -0.15 3.51 11.33
N LYS A 24 0.21 4.77 11.19
CA LYS A 24 -0.62 5.73 10.49
C LYS A 24 0.01 6.09 9.15
N PHE A 25 -0.78 5.96 8.09
CA PHE A 25 -0.43 6.47 6.77
C PHE A 25 -1.07 7.83 6.61
N ASN A 26 -0.29 8.81 6.20
CA ASN A 26 -0.78 10.17 6.01
C ASN A 26 -0.96 10.44 4.53
N LYS A 27 -1.98 11.22 4.20
CA LYS A 27 -2.20 11.66 2.84
C LYS A 27 -0.91 12.31 2.31
N GLY A 28 -0.47 11.87 1.14
CA GLY A 28 0.75 12.36 0.52
C GLY A 28 1.96 11.47 0.73
N ASP A 29 1.85 10.47 1.61
CA ASP A 29 2.97 9.54 1.83
C ASP A 29 3.26 8.74 0.57
N LYS A 30 4.55 8.54 0.32
CA LYS A 30 5.00 7.73 -0.83
C LYS A 30 5.36 6.35 -0.34
N ILE A 31 4.77 5.36 -0.98
CA ILE A 31 5.01 3.96 -0.63
C ILE A 31 5.14 3.15 -1.91
N TRP A 32 5.57 1.91 -1.76
CA TRP A 32 5.66 1.02 -2.91
C TRP A 32 5.34 -0.41 -2.47
N ASP A 33 5.01 -1.24 -3.44
CA ASP A 33 4.78 -2.67 -3.22
C ASP A 33 5.08 -3.40 -4.52
N TYR A 34 5.17 -4.70 -4.44
CA TYR A 34 5.21 -5.53 -5.63
C TYR A 34 3.78 -5.78 -6.09
N LYS A 35 3.53 -5.63 -7.38
CA LYS A 35 2.20 -5.82 -7.93
C LYS A 35 1.64 -7.20 -7.60
N SER A 36 2.50 -8.21 -7.57
CA SER A 36 2.07 -9.58 -7.29
C SER A 36 1.68 -9.81 -5.84
N ASP A 37 1.98 -8.88 -4.95
CA ASP A 37 1.69 -9.03 -3.53
C ASP A 37 0.36 -8.40 -3.13
N ILE A 38 -0.37 -7.85 -4.09
CA ILE A 38 -1.72 -7.32 -3.83
C ILE A 38 -2.62 -8.49 -3.45
N PHE A 39 -3.36 -8.33 -2.36
CA PHE A 39 -4.23 -9.39 -1.87
C PHE A 39 -5.59 -8.82 -1.50
N GLU A 40 -6.55 -9.72 -1.30
CA GLU A 40 -7.91 -9.35 -0.96
C GLU A 40 -8.21 -9.75 0.48
N ASN A 41 -8.81 -8.84 1.22
CA ASN A 41 -9.19 -9.08 2.60
C ASN A 41 -10.58 -8.50 2.83
N ASN A 42 -11.55 -9.36 3.14
CA ASN A 42 -12.94 -8.97 3.36
C ASN A 42 -13.52 -8.17 2.20
N GLY A 43 -13.16 -8.55 0.98
CA GLY A 43 -13.68 -7.89 -0.22
C GLY A 43 -12.93 -6.63 -0.62
N ASN A 44 -11.93 -6.24 0.15
CA ASN A 44 -11.12 -5.06 -0.16
C ASN A 44 -9.74 -5.48 -0.63
N LYS A 45 -9.25 -4.84 -1.69
CA LYS A 45 -7.89 -5.09 -2.13
C LYS A 45 -6.93 -4.29 -1.29
N MET A 46 -5.89 -4.97 -0.82
CA MET A 46 -4.89 -4.41 0.09
C MET A 46 -3.51 -4.57 -0.49
N ILE A 47 -2.61 -3.69 -0.10
CA ILE A 47 -1.21 -3.81 -0.43
C ILE A 47 -0.37 -3.79 0.84
N LEU A 48 0.82 -4.36 0.74
CA LEU A 48 1.79 -4.36 1.81
C LEU A 48 2.77 -3.21 1.54
N ALA A 49 2.50 -2.07 2.16
CA ALA A 49 3.25 -0.86 1.87
C ALA A 49 4.69 -0.94 2.37
N HIS A 50 5.61 -0.53 1.50
CA HIS A 50 7.04 -0.43 1.82
C HIS A 50 7.45 1.03 1.82
N ASP A 51 8.39 1.37 2.69
CA ASP A 51 8.97 2.71 2.75
C ASP A 51 9.85 2.97 1.53
N GLU A 52 9.69 4.13 0.93
CA GLU A 52 10.45 4.51 -0.28
C GLU A 52 11.95 4.66 -0.01
N VAL A 53 12.31 5.04 1.20
CA VAL A 53 13.71 5.34 1.52
C VAL A 53 14.47 4.10 1.97
N LEU A 54 13.93 3.38 2.95
CA LEU A 54 14.62 2.25 3.55
C LEU A 54 14.17 0.90 3.01
N GLY A 55 13.02 0.86 2.34
CA GLY A 55 12.50 -0.39 1.81
C GLY A 55 11.90 -1.31 2.84
N HIS A 56 11.67 -0.80 4.05
CA HIS A 56 11.08 -1.59 5.11
C HIS A 56 9.57 -1.68 4.95
N ILE A 57 9.00 -2.79 5.38
CA ILE A 57 7.55 -2.96 5.39
C ILE A 57 6.97 -2.08 6.49
N ILE A 58 6.00 -1.24 6.10
CA ILE A 58 5.32 -0.36 7.05
C ILE A 58 4.05 -1.02 7.57
N GLY A 59 3.24 -1.57 6.67
CA GLY A 59 1.98 -2.19 7.02
C GLY A 59 1.07 -2.31 5.82
N PHE A 60 -0.15 -2.79 6.06
CA PHE A 60 -1.14 -2.98 4.99
C PHE A 60 -2.00 -1.74 4.86
N ILE A 61 -2.37 -1.38 3.63
CA ILE A 61 -3.25 -0.26 3.38
C ILE A 61 -4.21 -0.65 2.23
N PRO A 62 -5.51 -0.26 2.32
CA PRO A 62 -6.43 -0.54 1.23
C PRO A 62 -6.06 0.26 -0.02
N LEU A 63 -6.21 -0.34 -1.18
CA LEU A 63 -5.96 0.36 -2.44
C LEU A 63 -6.82 1.61 -2.60
N ASN A 64 -8.03 1.59 -2.00
CA ASN A 64 -8.93 2.73 -2.08
C ASN A 64 -8.39 3.99 -1.40
N ASN A 65 -7.40 3.83 -0.52
CA ASN A 65 -6.77 4.95 0.15
C ASN A 65 -5.50 5.41 -0.55
N THR A 66 -5.28 4.92 -1.78
CA THR A 66 -4.10 5.26 -2.57
C THR A 66 -4.52 5.66 -3.97
N ASP A 67 -3.58 6.16 -4.74
CA ASP A 67 -3.82 6.53 -6.13
C ASP A 67 -3.62 5.36 -7.10
N PHE A 68 -3.47 4.15 -6.58
CA PHE A 68 -3.21 2.97 -7.41
C PHE A 68 -4.25 2.82 -8.51
N LYS A 69 -5.52 3.00 -8.16
CA LYS A 69 -6.60 2.80 -9.11
C LYS A 69 -6.53 3.73 -10.31
N SER A 70 -6.11 4.98 -10.08
CA SER A 70 -6.00 5.92 -11.19
C SER A 70 -4.75 5.69 -12.02
N LEU A 71 -3.71 5.09 -11.42
CA LEU A 71 -2.48 4.78 -12.14
C LEU A 71 -2.55 3.46 -12.91
N TYR A 72 -3.33 2.52 -12.42
CA TYR A 72 -3.37 1.15 -12.94
C TYR A 72 -4.81 0.70 -13.15
N THR A 73 -5.54 1.43 -13.97
CA THR A 73 -6.96 1.18 -14.19
C THR A 73 -7.25 -0.12 -14.92
N GLU A 74 -6.25 -0.66 -15.57
CA GLU A 74 -6.40 -1.86 -16.39
C GLU A 74 -6.38 -3.16 -15.59
N LEU A 75 -6.27 -3.08 -14.31
CA LEU A 75 -6.17 -4.28 -13.48
C LEU A 75 -7.52 -5.02 -13.28
#